data_c19e4951620ccc532fbc6d3bd7d00d62
#
_entry.id   c19e4951620ccc532fbc6d3bd7d00d62
#
_cell.length_a   1.000
_cell.length_b   1.000
_cell.length_c   1.000
_cell.angle_alpha   90.00
_cell.angle_beta   90.00
_cell.angle_gamma   90.00
#
_symmetry.space_group_name_H-M   'P 1'
#
loop_
_entity.id
_entity.type
_entity.pdbx_description
1 polymer ?
#
loop_
_entity_poly.entity_id
_entity_poly.type
_entity_poly.pdbx_seq_one_letter_code
_entity_poly.pdbx_strand_id
1 'polypeptide(L)'
;FQAEDGIRAVERSRGLGDVYKRQISEFEDVEQRLADPEVVSDSKLLEELGRRHKELVSALSAGRPLQAAYENLDTARELMEVTEGEERDQLQEEISKLKTEISELETELRIHLLPQDPNDGRTVIVEIRGAEGGEEANLFARDLRDMYAALATTKGWAVEPLESRESDMGGFTEVVFLIRGETAWAHLKHEGGVHRVQRVPVTESQGRVHTSSATVTVLPEADEVEIAIEEKDLQVDVYRSSGPGGQSVNTTDSAVRITHLPTGLVVTMQDEKSQLQNKTKALRVLRARLLQVEQERQQSEAASARRDQVGGGGRSEKIRTYNFPQGRVTDHRINLTLHKLEEFMQGEIFDEMIENLSIQAQQEELRNLS
;
A
#
# COMPACT_ATOMS: atom_id res chain seq x y z
N PHE A 1 17.52 -35.16 13.64
CA PHE A 1 17.61 -33.77 13.22
C PHE A 1 17.59 -33.62 11.68
N GLN A 2 18.43 -34.31 10.90
CA GLN A 2 18.43 -34.19 9.42
C GLN A 2 17.18 -34.76 8.72
N ALA A 3 16.50 -35.73 9.31
CA ALA A 3 15.30 -36.34 8.73
C ALA A 3 14.05 -35.45 8.93
N GLU A 4 13.96 -34.73 10.05
CA GLU A 4 12.86 -33.80 10.32
C GLU A 4 12.95 -32.54 9.45
N ASP A 5 14.14 -32.02 9.19
CA ASP A 5 14.34 -30.89 8.29
C ASP A 5 14.00 -31.24 6.84
N GLY A 6 14.29 -32.48 6.41
CA GLY A 6 13.91 -32.99 5.10
C GLY A 6 12.39 -33.15 4.92
N ILE A 7 11.68 -33.63 5.94
CA ILE A 7 10.21 -33.77 5.92
C ILE A 7 9.53 -32.40 5.87
N ARG A 8 9.99 -31.45 6.68
CA ARG A 8 9.47 -30.07 6.67
C ARG A 8 9.73 -29.35 5.34
N ALA A 9 10.88 -29.59 4.69
CA ALA A 9 11.17 -29.03 3.37
C ALA A 9 10.22 -29.59 2.30
N VAL A 10 9.94 -30.91 2.32
CA VAL A 10 8.99 -31.55 1.38
C VAL A 10 7.55 -31.09 1.62
N GLU A 11 7.12 -30.87 2.87
CA GLU A 11 5.78 -30.36 3.17
C GLU A 11 5.63 -28.89 2.75
N ARG A 12 6.65 -28.06 2.96
CA ARG A 12 6.68 -26.65 2.48
C ARG A 12 6.65 -26.58 0.95
N SER A 13 7.41 -27.42 0.29
CA SER A 13 7.46 -27.53 -1.18
C SER A 13 6.09 -27.96 -1.75
N ARG A 14 5.38 -28.93 -1.09
CA ARG A 14 4.02 -29.32 -1.47
C ARG A 14 3.04 -28.17 -1.32
N GLY A 15 3.11 -27.42 -0.22
CA GLY A 15 2.26 -26.25 0.01
C GLY A 15 2.45 -25.16 -1.06
N LEU A 16 3.70 -24.86 -1.44
CA LEU A 16 4.01 -23.91 -2.50
C LEU A 16 3.53 -24.37 -3.88
N GLY A 17 3.67 -25.68 -4.17
CA GLY A 17 3.16 -26.30 -5.39
C GLY A 17 1.63 -26.23 -5.49
N ASP A 18 0.91 -26.39 -4.39
CA ASP A 18 -0.56 -26.27 -4.37
C ASP A 18 -1.02 -24.80 -4.53
N VAL A 19 -0.30 -23.84 -3.94
CA VAL A 19 -0.57 -22.41 -4.18
C VAL A 19 -0.32 -22.05 -5.65
N TYR A 20 0.78 -22.52 -6.23
CA TYR A 20 1.10 -22.26 -7.63
C TYR A 20 0.04 -22.87 -8.59
N LYS A 21 -0.44 -24.09 -8.33
CA LYS A 21 -1.54 -24.70 -9.11
C LYS A 21 -2.84 -23.90 -9.03
N ARG A 22 -3.16 -23.31 -7.87
CA ARG A 22 -4.31 -22.42 -7.72
C ARG A 22 -4.13 -21.15 -8.56
N GLN A 23 -2.92 -20.59 -8.62
CA GLN A 23 -2.64 -19.43 -9.46
C GLN A 23 -2.81 -19.72 -10.95
N ILE A 24 -2.44 -20.91 -11.42
CA ILE A 24 -2.69 -21.35 -12.80
C ILE A 24 -4.21 -21.38 -13.09
N SER A 25 -4.99 -22.01 -12.21
CA SER A 25 -6.45 -22.08 -12.38
C SER A 25 -7.11 -20.70 -12.33
N GLU A 26 -6.64 -19.82 -11.45
CA GLU A 26 -7.13 -18.45 -11.35
C GLU A 26 -6.75 -17.62 -12.60
N PHE A 27 -5.57 -17.85 -13.15
CA PHE A 27 -5.12 -17.20 -14.38
C PHE A 27 -6.05 -17.56 -15.56
N GLU A 28 -6.38 -18.83 -15.73
CA GLU A 28 -7.30 -19.31 -16.77
C GLU A 28 -8.70 -18.69 -16.60
N ASP A 29 -9.19 -18.57 -15.36
CA ASP A 29 -10.48 -17.91 -15.07
C ASP A 29 -10.45 -16.42 -15.41
N VAL A 30 -9.38 -15.71 -15.03
CA VAL A 30 -9.21 -14.29 -15.32
C VAL A 30 -9.08 -14.04 -16.83
N GLU A 31 -8.35 -14.87 -17.57
CA GLU A 31 -8.29 -14.78 -19.05
C GLU A 31 -9.65 -14.96 -19.69
N GLN A 32 -10.41 -15.95 -19.21
CA GLN A 32 -11.77 -16.19 -19.71
C GLN A 32 -12.70 -15.01 -19.43
N ARG A 33 -12.62 -14.41 -18.24
CA ARG A 33 -13.42 -13.23 -17.87
C ARG A 33 -13.02 -11.98 -18.65
N LEU A 34 -11.74 -11.77 -18.92
CA LEU A 34 -11.26 -10.65 -19.75
C LEU A 34 -11.73 -10.76 -21.21
N ALA A 35 -12.06 -11.96 -21.68
CA ALA A 35 -12.63 -12.18 -23.01
C ALA A 35 -14.15 -11.92 -23.07
N ASP A 36 -14.84 -11.72 -21.93
CA ASP A 36 -16.27 -11.47 -21.86
C ASP A 36 -16.61 -10.03 -22.31
N PRO A 37 -17.49 -9.83 -23.30
CA PRO A 37 -17.90 -8.50 -23.75
C PRO A 37 -18.54 -7.62 -22.66
N GLU A 38 -19.18 -8.22 -21.66
CA GLU A 38 -19.75 -7.48 -20.52
C GLU A 38 -18.66 -6.85 -19.66
N VAL A 39 -17.57 -7.58 -19.41
CA VAL A 39 -16.40 -7.10 -18.66
C VAL A 39 -15.66 -6.00 -19.44
N VAL A 40 -15.51 -6.15 -20.76
CA VAL A 40 -14.85 -5.16 -21.62
C VAL A 40 -15.59 -3.82 -21.60
N SER A 41 -16.90 -3.82 -21.36
CA SER A 41 -17.72 -2.61 -21.28
C SER A 41 -17.64 -1.89 -19.91
N ASP A 42 -17.20 -2.57 -18.87
CA ASP A 42 -17.00 -2.01 -17.52
C ASP A 42 -15.52 -1.65 -17.28
N SER A 43 -15.23 -0.35 -17.37
CA SER A 43 -13.86 0.15 -17.24
C SER A 43 -13.19 -0.18 -15.89
N LYS A 44 -13.97 -0.16 -14.78
CA LYS A 44 -13.43 -0.47 -13.43
C LYS A 44 -13.09 -1.95 -13.30
N LEU A 45 -14.01 -2.81 -13.76
CA LEU A 45 -13.81 -4.26 -13.71
C LEU A 45 -12.69 -4.72 -14.66
N LEU A 46 -12.57 -4.08 -15.82
CA LEU A 46 -11.49 -4.32 -16.77
C LEU A 46 -10.12 -3.94 -16.19
N GLU A 47 -10.03 -2.82 -15.50
CA GLU A 47 -8.80 -2.38 -14.83
C GLU A 47 -8.41 -3.34 -13.68
N GLU A 48 -9.36 -3.75 -12.85
CA GLU A 48 -9.14 -4.70 -11.76
C GLU A 48 -8.65 -6.05 -12.27
N LEU A 49 -9.35 -6.63 -13.26
CA LEU A 49 -8.95 -7.90 -13.85
C LEU A 49 -7.64 -7.81 -14.64
N GLY A 50 -7.38 -6.68 -15.30
CA GLY A 50 -6.11 -6.43 -15.99
C GLY A 50 -4.92 -6.37 -15.03
N ARG A 51 -5.09 -5.74 -13.86
CA ARG A 51 -4.10 -5.74 -12.77
C ARG A 51 -3.85 -7.16 -12.27
N ARG A 52 -4.92 -7.89 -11.95
CA ARG A 52 -4.83 -9.27 -11.48
C ARG A 52 -4.18 -10.21 -12.50
N HIS A 53 -4.48 -10.05 -13.77
CA HIS A 53 -3.84 -10.79 -14.85
C HIS A 53 -2.31 -10.55 -14.89
N LYS A 54 -1.87 -9.28 -14.79
CA LYS A 54 -0.44 -8.92 -14.75
C LYS A 54 0.29 -9.58 -13.57
N GLU A 55 -0.34 -9.61 -12.39
CA GLU A 55 0.17 -10.29 -11.19
C GLU A 55 0.36 -11.79 -11.41
N LEU A 56 -0.68 -12.44 -11.94
CA LEU A 56 -0.66 -13.87 -12.21
C LEU A 56 0.37 -14.24 -13.26
N VAL A 57 0.54 -13.45 -14.33
CA VAL A 57 1.62 -13.63 -15.33
C VAL A 57 2.99 -13.58 -14.67
N SER A 58 3.22 -12.63 -13.77
CA SER A 58 4.48 -12.51 -13.03
C SER A 58 4.76 -13.75 -12.17
N ALA A 59 3.79 -14.19 -11.37
CA ALA A 59 3.89 -15.38 -10.54
C ALA A 59 4.10 -16.66 -11.36
N LEU A 60 3.40 -16.81 -12.50
CA LEU A 60 3.55 -17.96 -13.39
C LEU A 60 4.92 -17.97 -14.09
N SER A 61 5.46 -16.80 -14.44
CA SER A 61 6.79 -16.71 -15.05
C SER A 61 7.89 -17.15 -14.09
N ALA A 62 7.77 -16.82 -12.78
CA ALA A 62 8.69 -17.26 -11.74
C ALA A 62 8.52 -18.75 -11.38
N GLY A 63 7.32 -19.30 -11.49
CA GLY A 63 7.04 -20.70 -11.15
C GLY A 63 7.49 -21.73 -12.19
N ARG A 64 7.53 -21.36 -13.47
CA ARG A 64 7.97 -22.28 -14.54
C ARG A 64 9.40 -22.80 -14.40
N PRO A 65 10.42 -21.96 -14.12
CA PRO A 65 11.78 -22.44 -13.86
C PRO A 65 11.86 -23.40 -12.66
N LEU A 66 11.10 -23.11 -11.61
CA LEU A 66 11.03 -23.95 -10.41
C LEU A 66 10.48 -25.35 -10.73
N GLN A 67 9.40 -25.40 -11.52
CA GLN A 67 8.82 -26.68 -11.96
C GLN A 67 9.84 -27.49 -12.78
N ALA A 68 10.53 -26.86 -13.73
CA ALA A 68 11.55 -27.51 -14.54
C ALA A 68 12.74 -28.02 -13.68
N ALA A 69 13.16 -27.25 -12.67
CA ALA A 69 14.22 -27.66 -11.74
C ALA A 69 13.82 -28.90 -10.90
N TYR A 70 12.54 -28.99 -10.47
CA TYR A 70 12.03 -30.17 -9.79
C TYR A 70 11.98 -31.40 -10.70
N GLU A 71 11.51 -31.27 -11.95
CA GLU A 71 11.50 -32.35 -12.95
C GLU A 71 12.92 -32.86 -13.24
N ASN A 72 13.88 -31.94 -13.37
CA ASN A 72 15.29 -32.30 -13.53
C ASN A 72 15.86 -33.02 -12.29
N LEU A 73 15.51 -32.56 -11.08
CA LEU A 73 15.95 -33.21 -9.85
C LEU A 73 15.41 -34.64 -9.72
N ASP A 74 14.14 -34.85 -10.07
CA ASP A 74 13.54 -36.19 -10.03
C ASP A 74 14.17 -37.12 -11.09
N THR A 75 14.40 -36.61 -12.30
CA THR A 75 15.13 -37.35 -13.35
C THR A 75 16.56 -37.70 -12.91
N ALA A 76 17.29 -36.77 -12.31
CA ALA A 76 18.64 -37.05 -11.81
C ALA A 76 18.66 -38.06 -10.68
N ARG A 77 17.63 -38.10 -9.82
CA ARG A 77 17.49 -39.12 -8.77
C ARG A 77 17.20 -40.51 -9.33
N GLU A 78 16.30 -40.61 -10.31
CA GLU A 78 16.00 -41.88 -11.00
C GLU A 78 17.25 -42.43 -11.69
N LEU A 79 18.02 -41.59 -12.37
CA LEU A 79 19.28 -41.97 -13.02
C LEU A 79 20.31 -42.42 -12.00
N MET A 80 20.40 -41.80 -10.83
CA MET A 80 21.36 -42.14 -9.77
C MET A 80 21.09 -43.55 -9.17
N GLU A 81 19.83 -44.06 -9.24
CA GLU A 81 19.50 -45.42 -8.77
C GLU A 81 20.07 -46.52 -9.67
N VAL A 82 20.28 -46.23 -10.95
CA VAL A 82 20.72 -47.21 -11.97
C VAL A 82 22.18 -47.02 -12.40
N THR A 83 22.86 -45.96 -11.92
CA THR A 83 24.22 -45.59 -12.32
C THR A 83 25.23 -45.88 -11.22
N GLU A 84 26.43 -46.33 -11.60
CA GLU A 84 27.55 -46.67 -10.66
C GLU A 84 28.83 -45.93 -11.10
N GLY A 85 29.82 -45.80 -10.17
CA GLY A 85 31.14 -45.25 -10.45
C GLY A 85 31.18 -43.72 -10.59
N GLU A 86 32.07 -43.19 -11.45
CA GLU A 86 32.29 -41.75 -11.65
C GLU A 86 31.04 -40.99 -12.12
N GLU A 87 30.19 -41.61 -12.89
CA GLU A 87 28.94 -41.02 -13.36
C GLU A 87 27.97 -40.79 -12.19
N ARG A 88 27.97 -41.64 -11.19
CA ARG A 88 27.18 -41.45 -9.96
C ARG A 88 27.65 -40.24 -9.17
N ASP A 89 28.98 -40.04 -9.08
CA ASP A 89 29.55 -38.89 -8.38
C ASP A 89 29.18 -37.57 -9.08
N GLN A 90 29.19 -37.56 -10.42
CA GLN A 90 28.73 -36.41 -11.23
C GLN A 90 27.26 -36.12 -11.00
N LEU A 91 26.38 -37.11 -11.01
CA LEU A 91 24.95 -36.95 -10.71
C LEU A 91 24.70 -36.42 -9.29
N GLN A 92 25.52 -36.84 -8.32
CA GLN A 92 25.43 -36.35 -6.95
C GLN A 92 25.79 -34.85 -6.85
N GLU A 93 26.79 -34.40 -7.63
CA GLU A 93 27.14 -32.98 -7.71
C GLU A 93 26.01 -32.18 -8.39
N GLU A 94 25.43 -32.71 -9.48
CA GLU A 94 24.31 -32.10 -10.17
C GLU A 94 23.06 -31.96 -9.27
N ILE A 95 22.70 -33.02 -8.54
CA ILE A 95 21.63 -33.01 -7.53
C ILE A 95 21.89 -31.94 -6.47
N SER A 96 23.13 -31.74 -6.07
CA SER A 96 23.48 -30.70 -5.09
C SER A 96 23.26 -29.28 -5.67
N LYS A 97 23.65 -29.06 -6.93
CA LYS A 97 23.43 -27.79 -7.63
C LYS A 97 21.94 -27.51 -7.82
N LEU A 98 21.17 -28.52 -8.30
CA LEU A 98 19.72 -28.39 -8.47
C LEU A 98 18.99 -28.08 -7.15
N LYS A 99 19.40 -28.65 -6.03
CA LYS A 99 18.80 -28.30 -4.71
C LYS A 99 19.06 -26.87 -4.31
N THR A 100 20.24 -26.31 -4.61
CA THR A 100 20.55 -24.91 -4.34
C THR A 100 19.70 -24.01 -5.23
N GLU A 101 19.65 -24.31 -6.53
CA GLU A 101 18.82 -23.58 -7.51
C GLU A 101 17.33 -23.62 -7.13
N ILE A 102 16.79 -24.77 -6.74
CA ILE A 102 15.41 -24.91 -6.26
C ILE A 102 15.16 -24.00 -5.05
N SER A 103 16.09 -23.95 -4.09
CA SER A 103 15.93 -23.09 -2.91
C SER A 103 15.90 -21.60 -3.26
N GLU A 104 16.69 -21.18 -4.24
CA GLU A 104 16.69 -19.81 -4.76
C GLU A 104 15.37 -19.49 -5.49
N LEU A 105 14.96 -20.38 -6.41
CA LEU A 105 13.70 -20.25 -7.16
C LEU A 105 12.46 -20.31 -6.27
N GLU A 106 12.45 -21.12 -5.20
CA GLU A 106 11.39 -21.13 -4.20
C GLU A 106 11.28 -19.79 -3.49
N THR A 107 12.41 -19.18 -3.17
CA THR A 107 12.44 -17.85 -2.51
C THR A 107 11.92 -16.78 -3.45
N GLU A 108 12.34 -16.81 -4.71
CA GLU A 108 11.87 -15.89 -5.75
C GLU A 108 10.34 -16.04 -5.98
N LEU A 109 9.85 -17.27 -6.14
CA LEU A 109 8.42 -17.52 -6.30
C LEU A 109 7.62 -17.04 -5.07
N ARG A 110 8.11 -17.24 -3.85
CA ARG A 110 7.44 -16.73 -2.64
C ARG A 110 7.30 -15.22 -2.67
N ILE A 111 8.33 -14.50 -3.12
CA ILE A 111 8.27 -13.03 -3.29
C ILE A 111 7.17 -12.64 -4.28
N HIS A 112 7.09 -13.35 -5.41
CA HIS A 112 6.05 -13.09 -6.42
C HIS A 112 4.62 -13.48 -5.97
N LEU A 113 4.51 -14.38 -4.99
CA LEU A 113 3.24 -14.80 -4.40
C LEU A 113 2.81 -13.95 -3.19
N LEU A 114 3.66 -13.02 -2.73
CA LEU A 114 3.25 -12.06 -1.70
C LEU A 114 2.09 -11.21 -2.24
N PRO A 115 1.08 -10.94 -1.42
CA PRO A 115 -0.01 -10.07 -1.83
C PRO A 115 0.56 -8.71 -2.23
N GLN A 116 0.21 -8.25 -3.42
CA GLN A 116 0.61 -6.91 -3.85
C GLN A 116 -0.10 -5.87 -2.99
N ASP A 117 0.58 -4.76 -2.76
CA ASP A 117 0.01 -3.64 -2.01
C ASP A 117 -1.20 -3.07 -2.78
N PRO A 118 -2.41 -3.05 -2.20
CA PRO A 118 -3.60 -2.56 -2.89
C PRO A 118 -3.49 -1.08 -3.31
N ASN A 119 -2.48 -0.39 -2.80
CA ASN A 119 -2.22 1.01 -3.12
C ASN A 119 -1.19 1.19 -4.25
N ASP A 120 -0.62 0.10 -4.79
CA ASP A 120 0.29 0.20 -5.92
C ASP A 120 -0.43 0.83 -7.13
N GLY A 121 0.24 1.80 -7.75
CA GLY A 121 -0.30 2.61 -8.84
C GLY A 121 -1.19 3.80 -8.41
N ARG A 122 -1.51 3.94 -7.10
CA ARG A 122 -2.24 5.13 -6.61
C ARG A 122 -1.36 6.36 -6.52
N THR A 123 -1.98 7.52 -6.66
CA THR A 123 -1.37 8.81 -6.35
C THR A 123 -1.00 8.84 -4.86
N VAL A 124 0.16 9.43 -4.57
CA VAL A 124 0.70 9.53 -3.21
C VAL A 124 0.52 10.94 -2.67
N ILE A 125 -0.06 11.06 -1.48
CA ILE A 125 -0.07 12.29 -0.70
C ILE A 125 1.13 12.27 0.23
N VAL A 126 2.02 13.26 0.09
CA VAL A 126 3.15 13.46 0.99
C VAL A 126 2.91 14.71 1.83
N GLU A 127 2.93 14.55 3.15
CA GLU A 127 2.83 15.65 4.11
C GLU A 127 4.15 15.75 4.88
N ILE A 128 4.76 16.93 4.91
CA ILE A 128 6.01 17.16 5.65
C ILE A 128 5.77 18.29 6.64
N ARG A 129 6.17 18.09 7.90
CA ARG A 129 6.07 19.10 8.96
C ARG A 129 7.38 19.24 9.68
N GLY A 130 7.76 20.49 9.97
CA GLY A 130 8.84 20.77 10.93
C GLY A 130 8.43 20.23 12.32
N ALA A 131 9.34 19.50 12.99
CA ALA A 131 9.09 18.94 14.31
C ALA A 131 10.00 19.61 15.36
N GLU A 132 10.97 18.89 15.92
CA GLU A 132 11.87 19.46 16.90
C GLU A 132 13.05 20.22 16.26
N GLY A 133 13.24 21.48 16.60
CA GLY A 133 14.38 22.29 16.13
C GLY A 133 14.03 23.71 15.69
N GLY A 134 12.76 24.14 15.83
CA GLY A 134 12.32 25.49 15.46
C GLY A 134 12.52 25.76 13.97
N GLU A 135 13.05 26.93 13.60
CA GLU A 135 13.25 27.33 12.20
C GLU A 135 14.15 26.37 11.41
N GLU A 136 15.12 25.74 12.05
CA GLU A 136 15.97 24.75 11.37
C GLU A 136 15.18 23.49 10.96
N ALA A 137 14.20 23.08 11.75
CA ALA A 137 13.28 21.99 11.38
C ALA A 137 12.40 22.37 10.18
N ASN A 138 11.96 23.63 10.11
CA ASN A 138 11.17 24.16 8.98
C ASN A 138 12.02 24.24 7.69
N LEU A 139 13.27 24.67 7.79
CA LEU A 139 14.21 24.65 6.66
C LEU A 139 14.48 23.22 6.19
N PHE A 140 14.65 22.29 7.12
CA PHE A 140 14.83 20.88 6.76
C PHE A 140 13.58 20.26 6.11
N ALA A 141 12.38 20.66 6.53
CA ALA A 141 11.15 20.25 5.86
C ALA A 141 11.13 20.71 4.38
N ARG A 142 11.67 21.90 4.08
CA ARG A 142 11.86 22.38 2.71
C ARG A 142 12.85 21.51 1.94
N ASP A 143 14.00 21.19 2.55
CA ASP A 143 15.01 20.35 1.90
C ASP A 143 14.45 18.95 1.56
N LEU A 144 13.65 18.36 2.46
CA LEU A 144 12.98 17.09 2.19
C LEU A 144 11.96 17.19 1.03
N ARG A 145 11.17 18.28 0.99
CA ARG A 145 10.25 18.53 -0.13
C ARG A 145 11.02 18.64 -1.45
N ASP A 146 12.12 19.36 -1.46
CA ASP A 146 12.97 19.52 -2.64
C ASP A 146 13.60 18.21 -3.07
N MET A 147 14.05 17.38 -2.12
CA MET A 147 14.53 16.01 -2.37
C MET A 147 13.48 15.15 -3.05
N TYR A 148 12.24 15.11 -2.53
CA TYR A 148 11.17 14.31 -3.16
C TYR A 148 10.75 14.88 -4.53
N ALA A 149 10.79 16.18 -4.72
CA ALA A 149 10.54 16.79 -6.03
C ALA A 149 11.64 16.44 -7.06
N ALA A 150 12.90 16.40 -6.62
CA ALA A 150 14.01 15.96 -7.45
C ALA A 150 13.88 14.48 -7.83
N LEU A 151 13.57 13.62 -6.86
CA LEU A 151 13.27 12.19 -7.11
C LEU A 151 12.13 12.02 -8.12
N ALA A 152 11.02 12.74 -7.94
CA ALA A 152 9.90 12.70 -8.86
C ALA A 152 10.31 13.11 -10.28
N THR A 153 11.15 14.13 -10.41
CA THR A 153 11.69 14.56 -11.70
C THR A 153 12.56 13.47 -12.35
N THR A 154 13.43 12.83 -11.58
CA THR A 154 14.29 11.73 -12.05
C THR A 154 13.47 10.54 -12.54
N LYS A 155 12.34 10.26 -11.86
CA LYS A 155 11.42 9.16 -12.18
C LYS A 155 10.37 9.51 -13.23
N GLY A 156 10.28 10.77 -13.64
CA GLY A 156 9.23 11.24 -14.56
C GLY A 156 7.83 11.29 -13.94
N TRP A 157 7.74 11.41 -12.62
CA TRP A 157 6.47 11.56 -11.91
C TRP A 157 6.02 13.04 -11.88
N ALA A 158 4.73 13.26 -11.87
CA ALA A 158 4.15 14.60 -11.74
C ALA A 158 4.00 14.97 -10.25
N VAL A 159 4.41 16.19 -9.89
CA VAL A 159 4.25 16.74 -8.54
C VAL A 159 3.25 17.88 -8.58
N GLU A 160 2.22 17.83 -7.73
CA GLU A 160 1.18 18.85 -7.60
C GLU A 160 1.13 19.35 -6.15
N PRO A 161 1.43 20.64 -5.90
CA PRO A 161 1.32 21.21 -4.57
C PRO A 161 -0.16 21.37 -4.17
N LEU A 162 -0.51 20.94 -2.93
CA LEU A 162 -1.85 21.10 -2.37
C LEU A 162 -1.91 22.25 -1.36
N GLU A 163 -1.03 22.21 -0.35
CA GLU A 163 -1.00 23.20 0.73
C GLU A 163 0.45 23.45 1.15
N SER A 164 0.78 24.71 1.47
CA SER A 164 2.07 25.07 2.06
C SER A 164 1.91 26.19 3.06
N ARG A 165 2.56 26.04 4.21
CA ARG A 165 2.69 27.07 5.24
C ARG A 165 4.16 27.39 5.44
N GLU A 166 4.54 28.51 4.86
CA GLU A 166 5.93 28.97 4.95
C GLU A 166 6.25 29.49 6.36
N SER A 167 7.50 29.33 6.77
CA SER A 167 8.06 29.96 7.97
C SER A 167 8.78 31.27 7.63
N ASP A 168 9.09 32.07 8.67
CA ASP A 168 9.72 33.39 8.51
C ASP A 168 11.05 33.35 7.77
N MET A 169 11.80 32.24 7.82
CA MET A 169 13.08 32.06 7.14
C MET A 169 12.96 31.28 5.80
N GLY A 170 11.77 31.13 5.27
CA GLY A 170 11.54 30.49 3.97
C GLY A 170 11.57 28.95 4.03
N GLY A 171 11.52 28.34 5.23
CA GLY A 171 11.22 26.93 5.41
C GLY A 171 9.72 26.65 5.34
N PHE A 172 9.31 25.41 5.65
CA PHE A 172 7.91 25.03 5.76
C PHE A 172 7.59 24.55 7.18
N THR A 173 6.61 25.19 7.82
CA THR A 173 5.99 24.62 9.03
C THR A 173 5.16 23.37 8.67
N GLU A 174 4.54 23.41 7.47
CA GLU A 174 3.80 22.31 6.88
C GLU A 174 3.78 22.47 5.36
N VAL A 175 3.99 21.38 4.63
CA VAL A 175 3.81 21.32 3.19
C VAL A 175 3.16 19.99 2.81
N VAL A 176 2.14 20.05 1.93
CA VAL A 176 1.39 18.90 1.42
C VAL A 176 1.39 18.95 -0.10
N PHE A 177 1.74 17.85 -0.74
CA PHE A 177 1.75 17.73 -2.19
C PHE A 177 1.41 16.31 -2.64
N LEU A 178 0.93 16.19 -3.87
CA LEU A 178 0.67 14.92 -4.55
C LEU A 178 1.86 14.54 -5.42
N ILE A 179 2.13 13.24 -5.48
CA ILE A 179 3.05 12.65 -6.45
C ILE A 179 2.28 11.60 -7.24
N ARG A 180 2.17 11.83 -8.57
CA ARG A 180 1.49 10.91 -9.49
C ARG A 180 2.51 10.17 -10.33
N GLY A 181 2.52 8.85 -10.22
CA GLY A 181 3.38 7.96 -10.99
C GLY A 181 3.03 6.51 -10.69
N GLU A 182 3.11 5.64 -11.68
CA GLU A 182 2.73 4.22 -11.55
C GLU A 182 3.47 3.51 -10.41
N THR A 183 4.73 3.88 -10.16
CA THR A 183 5.57 3.28 -9.12
C THR A 183 5.78 4.19 -7.90
N ALA A 184 5.10 5.34 -7.82
CA ALA A 184 5.32 6.34 -6.77
C ALA A 184 5.04 5.78 -5.38
N TRP A 185 3.93 5.05 -5.20
CA TRP A 185 3.60 4.42 -3.93
C TRP A 185 4.65 3.42 -3.47
N ALA A 186 5.05 2.49 -4.33
CA ALA A 186 6.05 1.46 -4.02
C ALA A 186 7.39 2.05 -3.53
N HIS A 187 7.79 3.21 -4.08
CA HIS A 187 9.01 3.90 -3.68
C HIS A 187 8.86 4.73 -2.40
N LEU A 188 7.70 5.34 -2.18
CA LEU A 188 7.52 6.33 -1.11
C LEU A 188 6.85 5.78 0.14
N LYS A 189 6.15 4.64 0.09
CA LYS A 189 5.45 4.05 1.25
C LYS A 189 6.34 3.83 2.48
N HIS A 190 7.65 3.65 2.26
CA HIS A 190 8.64 3.48 3.33
C HIS A 190 9.22 4.82 3.86
N GLU A 191 8.78 5.97 3.34
CA GLU A 191 9.29 7.28 3.73
C GLU A 191 8.53 7.89 4.92
N GLY A 192 7.39 7.30 5.32
CA GLY A 192 6.63 7.75 6.48
C GLY A 192 7.40 7.58 7.79
N GLY A 193 7.58 8.67 8.55
CA GLY A 193 8.25 8.64 9.83
C GLY A 193 8.98 9.94 10.18
N VAL A 194 9.87 9.84 11.20
CA VAL A 194 10.67 10.97 11.67
C VAL A 194 12.04 10.98 10.98
N HIS A 195 12.31 12.05 10.24
CA HIS A 195 13.59 12.32 9.60
C HIS A 195 14.42 13.26 10.46
N ARG A 196 15.66 12.90 10.74
CA ARG A 196 16.57 13.67 11.58
C ARG A 196 17.71 14.27 10.77
N VAL A 197 17.95 15.57 10.91
CA VAL A 197 19.07 16.26 10.31
C VAL A 197 20.12 16.62 11.36
N GLN A 198 21.39 16.52 10.98
CA GLN A 198 22.55 16.98 11.73
C GLN A 198 23.39 17.90 10.83
N ARG A 199 23.34 19.20 11.08
CA ARG A 199 24.15 20.22 10.37
C ARG A 199 24.34 21.44 11.22
N VAL A 200 25.22 22.35 10.78
CA VAL A 200 25.32 23.68 11.34
C VAL A 200 24.16 24.52 10.77
N PRO A 201 23.18 24.95 11.59
CA PRO A 201 22.06 25.74 11.09
C PRO A 201 22.53 27.10 10.52
N VAL A 202 21.76 27.66 9.60
CA VAL A 202 21.98 29.02 9.09
C VAL A 202 21.90 30.06 10.22
N THR A 203 21.15 29.76 11.27
CA THR A 203 20.97 30.63 12.46
C THR A 203 22.10 30.52 13.50
N GLU A 204 23.04 29.56 13.34
CA GLU A 204 24.11 29.31 14.29
C GLU A 204 25.37 30.11 13.93
N SER A 205 25.78 31.03 14.83
CA SER A 205 26.94 31.88 14.61
C SER A 205 28.27 31.28 15.07
N GLN A 206 28.24 30.22 15.90
CA GLN A 206 29.46 29.62 16.50
C GLN A 206 29.87 28.30 15.80
N GLY A 207 29.24 27.96 14.70
CA GLY A 207 29.56 26.75 13.91
C GLY A 207 29.27 25.43 14.60
N ARG A 208 28.39 25.41 15.61
CA ARG A 208 27.98 24.17 16.30
C ARG A 208 27.00 23.37 15.47
N VAL A 209 27.21 22.06 15.43
CA VAL A 209 26.28 21.14 14.80
C VAL A 209 25.02 20.97 15.68
N HIS A 210 23.86 21.29 15.12
CA HIS A 210 22.58 21.07 15.77
C HIS A 210 21.90 19.84 15.18
N THR A 211 20.95 19.31 15.96
CA THR A 211 20.11 18.21 15.55
C THR A 211 18.67 18.68 15.53
N SER A 212 18.04 18.60 14.37
CA SER A 212 16.63 18.93 14.17
C SER A 212 15.90 17.77 13.53
N SER A 213 14.58 17.77 13.56
CA SER A 213 13.75 16.74 12.96
C SER A 213 12.55 17.32 12.21
N ALA A 214 12.16 16.63 11.16
CA ALA A 214 10.90 16.83 10.46
C ALA A 214 10.16 15.50 10.36
N THR A 215 8.85 15.55 10.31
CA THR A 215 8.00 14.37 10.12
C THR A 215 7.52 14.30 8.70
N VAL A 216 7.57 13.13 8.12
CA VAL A 216 7.03 12.83 6.79
C VAL A 216 5.89 11.84 6.96
N THR A 217 4.75 12.13 6.35
CA THR A 217 3.63 11.20 6.26
C THR A 217 3.37 10.89 4.80
N VAL A 218 3.19 9.63 4.49
CA VAL A 218 2.94 9.13 3.14
C VAL A 218 1.64 8.35 3.15
N LEU A 219 0.65 8.83 2.40
CA LEU A 219 -0.68 8.22 2.32
C LEU A 219 -1.08 8.03 0.86
N PRO A 220 -1.82 6.95 0.54
CA PRO A 220 -2.44 6.85 -0.77
C PRO A 220 -3.58 7.87 -0.89
N GLU A 221 -3.77 8.43 -2.09
CA GLU A 221 -4.94 9.25 -2.39
C GLU A 221 -6.20 8.38 -2.26
N ALA A 222 -7.18 8.86 -1.49
CA ALA A 222 -8.43 8.15 -1.32
C ALA A 222 -9.28 8.27 -2.59
N ASP A 223 -9.94 7.17 -2.96
CA ASP A 223 -10.92 7.19 -4.05
C ASP A 223 -12.11 8.08 -3.68
N GLU A 224 -12.72 8.72 -4.68
CA GLU A 224 -13.97 9.43 -4.46
C GLU A 224 -15.05 8.48 -3.97
N VAL A 225 -15.72 8.87 -2.88
CA VAL A 225 -16.77 8.06 -2.29
C VAL A 225 -18.02 8.16 -3.13
N GLU A 226 -18.28 7.16 -3.96
CA GLU A 226 -19.58 6.97 -4.60
C GLU A 226 -20.42 6.00 -3.76
N ILE A 227 -21.59 6.48 -3.26
CA ILE A 227 -22.52 5.60 -2.55
C ILE A 227 -23.58 5.09 -3.52
N ALA A 228 -23.42 3.83 -3.92
CA ALA A 228 -24.46 3.07 -4.56
C ALA A 228 -25.39 2.49 -3.49
N ILE A 229 -26.68 2.86 -3.49
CA ILE A 229 -27.69 2.30 -2.61
C ILE A 229 -28.50 1.29 -3.43
N GLU A 230 -28.38 0.01 -3.11
CA GLU A 230 -29.15 -1.03 -3.75
C GLU A 230 -30.52 -1.19 -3.07
N GLU A 231 -31.58 -1.45 -3.84
CA GLU A 231 -32.94 -1.60 -3.27
C GLU A 231 -33.06 -2.78 -2.30
N LYS A 232 -32.25 -3.83 -2.49
CA LYS A 232 -32.21 -5.00 -1.58
C LYS A 232 -31.71 -4.66 -0.18
N ASP A 233 -30.90 -3.58 -0.05
CA ASP A 233 -30.31 -3.14 1.21
C ASP A 233 -31.22 -2.17 1.97
N LEU A 234 -32.40 -1.89 1.43
CA LEU A 234 -33.36 -0.97 2.00
C LEU A 234 -34.61 -1.69 2.52
N GLN A 235 -34.91 -1.47 3.78
CA GLN A 235 -36.23 -1.75 4.32
C GLN A 235 -37.03 -0.46 4.35
N VAL A 236 -38.18 -0.45 3.66
CA VAL A 236 -39.08 0.72 3.55
C VAL A 236 -40.38 0.41 4.28
N ASP A 237 -40.63 1.13 5.37
CA ASP A 237 -41.86 1.05 6.13
C ASP A 237 -42.69 2.32 5.91
N VAL A 238 -43.98 2.16 5.74
CA VAL A 238 -44.93 3.26 5.59
C VAL A 238 -45.89 3.28 6.78
N TYR A 239 -46.19 4.47 7.25
CA TYR A 239 -47.07 4.65 8.40
C TYR A 239 -47.78 6.01 8.35
N ARG A 240 -48.72 6.21 9.26
CA ARG A 240 -49.48 7.47 9.33
C ARG A 240 -48.59 8.59 9.89
N SER A 241 -48.64 9.75 9.23
CA SER A 241 -47.96 10.94 9.72
C SER A 241 -48.55 11.40 11.05
N SER A 242 -47.70 11.86 11.96
CA SER A 242 -48.11 12.45 13.24
C SER A 242 -47.98 13.98 13.20
N GLY A 243 -49.01 14.70 13.66
CA GLY A 243 -48.96 16.16 13.75
C GLY A 243 -50.35 16.79 13.76
N PRO A 244 -50.44 18.12 14.02
CA PRO A 244 -51.69 18.87 13.90
C PRO A 244 -52.12 18.92 12.44
N GLY A 245 -53.17 18.19 12.06
CA GLY A 245 -53.65 18.11 10.69
C GLY A 245 -55.10 17.66 10.60
N GLY A 246 -55.74 17.93 9.44
CA GLY A 246 -57.13 17.57 9.13
C GLY A 246 -57.24 16.07 8.78
N GLN A 247 -58.40 15.70 8.18
CA GLN A 247 -58.78 14.33 7.85
C GLN A 247 -57.71 13.54 7.05
N SER A 248 -56.92 14.22 6.23
CA SER A 248 -55.87 13.65 5.39
C SER A 248 -54.66 13.04 6.19
N VAL A 249 -54.29 13.67 7.33
CA VAL A 249 -53.19 13.20 8.20
C VAL A 249 -53.58 11.93 8.95
N ASN A 250 -54.85 11.77 9.26
CA ASN A 250 -55.37 10.65 10.05
C ASN A 250 -55.77 9.39 9.20
N THR A 251 -55.90 9.58 7.88
CA THR A 251 -56.43 8.49 7.01
C THR A 251 -55.41 7.98 5.99
N THR A 252 -54.31 8.69 5.73
CA THR A 252 -53.37 8.34 4.67
C THR A 252 -52.02 7.97 5.27
N ASP A 253 -51.46 6.81 4.89
CA ASP A 253 -50.11 6.37 5.26
C ASP A 253 -49.10 7.10 4.39
N SER A 254 -48.83 8.37 4.67
CA SER A 254 -47.94 9.25 3.89
C SER A 254 -46.49 9.30 4.45
N ALA A 255 -46.31 8.97 5.73
CA ALA A 255 -44.98 8.94 6.34
C ALA A 255 -44.19 7.70 5.91
N VAL A 256 -42.90 7.89 5.66
CA VAL A 256 -41.98 6.85 5.19
C VAL A 256 -40.79 6.77 6.15
N ARG A 257 -40.46 5.54 6.57
CA ARG A 257 -39.21 5.19 7.24
C ARG A 257 -38.39 4.32 6.32
N ILE A 258 -37.16 4.70 6.08
CA ILE A 258 -36.18 3.88 5.33
C ILE A 258 -35.06 3.50 6.27
N THR A 259 -34.83 2.19 6.39
CA THR A 259 -33.71 1.63 7.14
C THR A 259 -32.73 1.03 6.14
N HIS A 260 -31.48 1.46 6.20
CA HIS A 260 -30.40 0.85 5.45
C HIS A 260 -29.86 -0.35 6.25
N LEU A 261 -30.11 -1.55 5.78
CA LEU A 261 -29.86 -2.80 6.51
C LEU A 261 -28.39 -3.00 6.89
N PRO A 262 -27.38 -2.74 5.99
CA PRO A 262 -25.99 -2.97 6.33
C PRO A 262 -25.44 -2.04 7.43
N THR A 263 -25.89 -0.78 7.45
CA THR A 263 -25.39 0.22 8.43
C THR A 263 -26.33 0.46 9.60
N GLY A 264 -27.57 0.00 9.51
CA GLY A 264 -28.61 0.28 10.51
C GLY A 264 -29.08 1.74 10.55
N LEU A 265 -28.67 2.57 9.59
CA LEU A 265 -29.12 3.97 9.50
C LEU A 265 -30.61 4.06 9.17
N VAL A 266 -31.32 4.85 9.95
CA VAL A 266 -32.75 5.06 9.79
C VAL A 266 -33.04 6.52 9.44
N VAL A 267 -33.86 6.73 8.41
CA VAL A 267 -34.35 8.04 8.00
C VAL A 267 -35.88 8.00 7.97
N THR A 268 -36.52 8.94 8.61
CA THR A 268 -37.98 9.10 8.60
C THR A 268 -38.37 10.42 7.98
N MET A 269 -39.37 10.42 7.07
CA MET A 269 -39.90 11.61 6.42
C MET A 269 -41.42 11.60 6.44
N GLN A 270 -42.00 12.74 6.81
CA GLN A 270 -43.47 12.98 6.84
C GLN A 270 -43.91 14.37 6.44
N ASP A 271 -43.00 15.15 5.84
CA ASP A 271 -43.21 16.59 5.58
C ASP A 271 -44.16 16.83 4.40
N GLU A 272 -44.22 15.89 3.46
CA GLU A 272 -45.07 16.01 2.27
C GLU A 272 -46.37 15.20 2.39
N LYS A 273 -47.36 15.62 1.63
CA LYS A 273 -48.65 14.92 1.55
C LYS A 273 -48.56 13.61 0.76
N SER A 274 -47.56 13.47 -0.09
CA SER A 274 -47.36 12.34 -0.97
C SER A 274 -46.30 11.39 -0.39
N GLN A 275 -46.66 10.10 -0.24
CA GLN A 275 -45.76 9.03 0.15
C GLN A 275 -44.54 8.94 -0.78
N LEU A 276 -44.74 9.08 -2.11
CA LEU A 276 -43.67 9.03 -3.09
C LEU A 276 -42.65 10.17 -2.90
N GLN A 277 -43.13 11.37 -2.61
CA GLN A 277 -42.26 12.53 -2.34
C GLN A 277 -41.46 12.32 -1.03
N ASN A 278 -42.11 11.79 0.02
CA ASN A 278 -41.46 11.47 1.28
C ASN A 278 -40.38 10.36 1.07
N LYS A 279 -40.67 9.30 0.27
CA LYS A 279 -39.69 8.26 -0.09
C LYS A 279 -38.49 8.87 -0.81
N THR A 280 -38.71 9.70 -1.81
CA THR A 280 -37.64 10.35 -2.58
C THR A 280 -36.76 11.26 -1.70
N LYS A 281 -37.38 12.05 -0.81
CA LYS A 281 -36.67 12.90 0.16
C LYS A 281 -35.86 12.04 1.16
N ALA A 282 -36.48 10.97 1.70
CA ALA A 282 -35.82 10.05 2.63
C ALA A 282 -34.59 9.39 2.01
N LEU A 283 -34.67 8.93 0.75
CA LEU A 283 -33.53 8.37 0.02
C LEU A 283 -32.41 9.42 -0.18
N ARG A 284 -32.76 10.66 -0.49
CA ARG A 284 -31.75 11.74 -0.63
C ARG A 284 -31.03 12.01 0.68
N VAL A 285 -31.77 12.07 1.80
CA VAL A 285 -31.18 12.28 3.13
C VAL A 285 -30.36 11.06 3.56
N LEU A 286 -30.83 9.84 3.27
CA LEU A 286 -30.09 8.61 3.56
C LEU A 286 -28.76 8.61 2.82
N ARG A 287 -28.75 8.93 1.50
CA ARG A 287 -27.53 9.02 0.70
C ARG A 287 -26.52 10.03 1.28
N ALA A 288 -26.99 11.22 1.68
CA ALA A 288 -26.14 12.22 2.29
C ALA A 288 -25.54 11.76 3.64
N ARG A 289 -26.33 11.06 4.47
CA ARG A 289 -25.83 10.50 5.75
C ARG A 289 -24.84 9.36 5.55
N LEU A 290 -25.10 8.46 4.60
CA LEU A 290 -24.17 7.39 4.26
C LEU A 290 -22.85 7.97 3.74
N LEU A 291 -22.90 8.99 2.88
CA LEU A 291 -21.71 9.68 2.40
C LEU A 291 -20.91 10.30 3.56
N GLN A 292 -21.59 10.96 4.48
CA GLN A 292 -20.94 11.54 5.66
C GLN A 292 -20.25 10.47 6.53
N VAL A 293 -20.93 9.37 6.81
CA VAL A 293 -20.36 8.26 7.63
C VAL A 293 -19.12 7.67 6.95
N GLU A 294 -19.16 7.50 5.64
CA GLU A 294 -18.02 6.95 4.90
C GLU A 294 -16.84 7.93 4.85
N GLN A 295 -17.11 9.23 4.66
CA GLN A 295 -16.08 10.27 4.76
C GLN A 295 -15.45 10.33 6.16
N GLU A 296 -16.26 10.25 7.22
CA GLU A 296 -15.75 10.22 8.60
C GLU A 296 -14.89 8.96 8.85
N ARG A 297 -15.27 7.81 8.29
CA ARG A 297 -14.47 6.58 8.35
C ARG A 297 -13.12 6.76 7.68
N GLN A 298 -13.09 7.24 6.44
CA GLN A 298 -11.84 7.49 5.69
C GLN A 298 -10.94 8.51 6.40
N GLN A 299 -11.51 9.59 6.94
CA GLN A 299 -10.75 10.58 7.70
C GLN A 299 -10.15 9.98 8.99
N SER A 300 -10.90 9.13 9.68
CA SER A 300 -10.43 8.43 10.88
C SER A 300 -9.31 7.46 10.58
N GLU A 301 -9.42 6.69 9.48
CA GLU A 301 -8.38 5.76 9.02
C GLU A 301 -7.11 6.53 8.61
N ALA A 302 -7.23 7.58 7.83
CA ALA A 302 -6.10 8.44 7.45
C ALA A 302 -5.44 9.09 8.68
N ALA A 303 -6.23 9.57 9.67
CA ALA A 303 -5.70 10.13 10.91
C ALA A 303 -4.99 9.08 11.77
N SER A 304 -5.44 7.82 11.76
CA SER A 304 -4.75 6.72 12.44
C SER A 304 -3.42 6.42 11.73
N ALA A 305 -3.44 6.23 10.42
CA ALA A 305 -2.25 5.97 9.62
C ALA A 305 -1.16 7.06 9.80
N ARG A 306 -1.58 8.35 9.85
CA ARG A 306 -0.65 9.45 10.16
C ARG A 306 -0.01 9.29 11.53
N ARG A 307 -0.80 8.97 12.56
CA ARG A 307 -0.27 8.79 13.92
C ARG A 307 0.68 7.61 14.02
N ASP A 308 0.37 6.51 13.35
CA ASP A 308 1.17 5.29 13.37
C ASP A 308 2.54 5.51 12.69
N GLN A 309 2.59 6.32 11.61
CA GLN A 309 3.85 6.66 10.93
C GLN A 309 4.72 7.64 11.72
N VAL A 310 4.13 8.65 12.35
CA VAL A 310 4.88 9.78 12.93
C VAL A 310 5.15 9.59 14.42
N GLY A 311 4.35 8.79 15.13
CA GLY A 311 4.47 8.63 16.58
C GLY A 311 4.38 9.97 17.31
N GLY A 312 5.31 10.23 18.21
CA GLY A 312 5.44 11.51 18.94
C GLY A 312 6.23 12.59 18.19
N GLY A 313 6.82 12.32 17.02
CA GLY A 313 7.67 13.25 16.27
C GLY A 313 9.04 13.54 16.90
N GLY A 314 9.37 12.83 17.98
CA GLY A 314 10.61 13.02 18.74
C GLY A 314 11.85 12.55 17.99
N ARG A 315 13.00 13.22 18.20
CA ARG A 315 14.29 12.86 17.57
C ARG A 315 14.77 11.43 17.86
N SER A 316 14.25 10.80 18.91
CA SER A 316 14.52 9.40 19.27
C SER A 316 13.82 8.39 18.34
N GLU A 317 12.68 8.76 17.81
CA GLU A 317 11.81 7.90 16.95
C GLU A 317 12.23 7.93 15.47
N LYS A 318 13.42 8.46 15.19
CA LYS A 318 13.94 8.63 13.84
C LYS A 318 13.98 7.32 13.04
N ILE A 319 13.48 7.38 11.82
CA ILE A 319 13.70 6.32 10.82
C ILE A 319 15.00 6.56 10.05
N ARG A 320 15.34 7.82 9.74
CA ARG A 320 16.52 8.17 8.94
C ARG A 320 17.26 9.39 9.50
N THR A 321 18.59 9.39 9.34
CA THR A 321 19.45 10.50 9.73
C THR A 321 20.25 11.01 8.55
N TYR A 322 20.19 12.31 8.31
CA TYR A 322 20.94 13.07 7.31
C TYR A 322 22.06 13.83 8.02
N ASN A 323 23.30 13.39 7.86
CA ASN A 323 24.48 13.97 8.51
C ASN A 323 25.32 14.74 7.50
N PHE A 324 25.12 16.04 7.43
CA PHE A 324 25.81 16.93 6.49
C PHE A 324 27.32 17.02 6.74
N PRO A 325 27.82 17.18 7.97
CA PRO A 325 29.27 17.22 8.24
C PRO A 325 30.00 15.94 7.78
N GLN A 326 29.33 14.79 7.76
CA GLN A 326 29.92 13.52 7.37
C GLN A 326 29.51 13.10 5.95
N GLY A 327 28.69 13.89 5.24
CA GLY A 327 28.24 13.59 3.88
C GLY A 327 27.50 12.25 3.75
N ARG A 328 26.75 11.83 4.79
CA ARG A 328 26.09 10.51 4.81
C ARG A 328 24.62 10.59 5.21
N VAL A 329 23.85 9.66 4.67
CA VAL A 329 22.48 9.34 5.09
C VAL A 329 22.45 7.93 5.66
N THR A 330 21.75 7.74 6.78
CA THR A 330 21.63 6.42 7.45
C THR A 330 20.17 6.12 7.71
N ASP A 331 19.66 5.01 7.16
CA ASP A 331 18.37 4.45 7.54
C ASP A 331 18.56 3.48 8.70
N HIS A 332 17.88 3.76 9.82
CA HIS A 332 18.07 3.02 11.07
C HIS A 332 17.27 1.73 11.13
N ARG A 333 16.28 1.56 10.26
CA ARG A 333 15.46 0.34 10.18
C ARG A 333 16.26 -0.83 9.65
N ILE A 334 17.10 -0.56 8.63
CA ILE A 334 17.95 -1.56 7.95
C ILE A 334 19.43 -1.39 8.26
N ASN A 335 19.81 -0.41 9.09
CA ASN A 335 21.20 -0.04 9.39
C ASN A 335 22.05 0.22 8.14
N LEU A 336 21.44 0.68 7.04
CA LEU A 336 22.14 1.03 5.80
C LEU A 336 22.63 2.48 5.88
N THR A 337 23.91 2.69 5.52
CA THR A 337 24.54 4.01 5.44
C THR A 337 25.10 4.24 4.05
N LEU A 338 24.62 5.31 3.39
CA LEU A 338 25.14 5.79 2.11
C LEU A 338 25.98 7.04 2.32
N HIS A 339 27.23 7.04 1.83
CA HIS A 339 28.20 8.13 1.97
C HIS A 339 28.16 9.11 0.79
N LYS A 340 26.96 9.47 0.33
CA LYS A 340 26.68 10.31 -0.83
C LYS A 340 25.42 11.15 -0.58
N LEU A 341 25.46 11.94 0.52
CA LEU A 341 24.29 12.69 0.95
C LEU A 341 23.78 13.67 -0.11
N GLU A 342 24.67 14.34 -0.84
CA GLU A 342 24.28 15.32 -1.87
C GLU A 342 23.54 14.64 -3.03
N GLU A 343 24.08 13.52 -3.53
CA GLU A 343 23.41 12.71 -4.60
C GLU A 343 22.06 12.18 -4.10
N PHE A 344 21.97 11.76 -2.84
CA PHE A 344 20.72 11.33 -2.23
C PHE A 344 19.67 12.45 -2.17
N MET A 345 20.08 13.66 -1.77
CA MET A 345 19.20 14.83 -1.72
C MET A 345 18.76 15.30 -3.12
N GLN A 346 19.50 14.94 -4.16
CA GLN A 346 19.14 15.18 -5.56
C GLN A 346 18.28 14.05 -6.17
N GLY A 347 17.95 13.01 -5.39
CA GLY A 347 17.12 11.88 -5.82
C GLY A 347 17.84 10.86 -6.71
N GLU A 348 19.18 10.94 -6.88
CA GLU A 348 19.92 10.10 -7.81
C GLU A 348 20.13 8.66 -7.30
N ILE A 349 20.48 8.49 -6.03
CA ILE A 349 20.78 7.17 -5.42
C ILE A 349 19.68 6.70 -4.46
N PHE A 350 18.50 7.27 -4.59
CA PHE A 350 17.37 6.97 -3.71
C PHE A 350 16.92 5.50 -3.84
N ASP A 351 17.01 4.94 -5.04
CA ASP A 351 16.62 3.57 -5.35
C ASP A 351 17.37 2.54 -4.50
N GLU A 352 18.68 2.71 -4.29
CA GLU A 352 19.48 1.81 -3.46
C GLU A 352 18.92 1.66 -2.04
N MET A 353 18.42 2.76 -1.47
CA MET A 353 17.79 2.75 -0.15
C MET A 353 16.43 2.03 -0.19
N ILE A 354 15.62 2.32 -1.20
CA ILE A 354 14.27 1.75 -1.34
C ILE A 354 14.30 0.26 -1.64
N GLU A 355 15.19 -0.19 -2.50
CA GLU A 355 15.37 -1.61 -2.80
C GLU A 355 15.69 -2.41 -1.53
N ASN A 356 16.62 -1.93 -0.71
CA ASN A 356 16.96 -2.59 0.55
C ASN A 356 15.81 -2.58 1.57
N LEU A 357 15.04 -1.49 1.66
CA LEU A 357 13.84 -1.43 2.50
C LEU A 357 12.75 -2.39 2.02
N SER A 358 12.54 -2.47 0.71
CA SER A 358 11.57 -3.38 0.10
C SER A 358 11.95 -4.85 0.33
N ILE A 359 13.23 -5.20 0.18
CA ILE A 359 13.73 -6.55 0.46
C ILE A 359 13.50 -6.92 1.93
N GLN A 360 13.79 -6.00 2.87
CA GLN A 360 13.54 -6.27 4.28
C GLN A 360 12.05 -6.45 4.58
N ALA A 361 11.19 -5.58 4.05
CA ALA A 361 9.74 -5.68 4.23
C ALA A 361 9.22 -7.03 3.70
N GLN A 362 9.66 -7.47 2.52
CA GLN A 362 9.32 -8.77 1.96
C GLN A 362 9.81 -9.94 2.84
N GLN A 363 11.01 -9.85 3.40
CA GLN A 363 11.54 -10.87 4.32
C GLN A 363 10.73 -10.96 5.62
N GLU A 364 10.29 -9.83 6.15
CA GLU A 364 9.42 -9.79 7.35
C GLU A 364 8.05 -10.39 7.06
N GLU A 365 7.45 -10.07 5.90
CA GLU A 365 6.20 -10.68 5.45
C GLU A 365 6.30 -12.19 5.28
N LEU A 366 7.38 -12.67 4.65
CA LEU A 366 7.65 -14.10 4.50
C LEU A 366 7.81 -14.81 5.86
N ARG A 367 8.40 -14.14 6.86
CA ARG A 367 8.50 -14.70 8.22
C ARG A 367 7.15 -14.78 8.93
N ASN A 368 6.26 -13.83 8.68
CA ASN A 368 4.92 -13.82 9.28
C ASN A 368 3.98 -14.87 8.66
N LEU A 369 4.28 -15.34 7.44
CA LEU A 369 3.55 -16.40 6.74
C LEU A 369 4.09 -17.81 7.01
N SER A 370 5.25 -17.94 7.66
CA SER A 370 5.92 -19.22 8.00
C SER A 370 5.60 -19.66 9.42
#